data_705e39c7a3c614702c339c229fb3881e
#
_entry.id   705e39c7a3c614702c339c229fb3881e
#
_cell.length_a   1.000
_cell.length_b   1.000
_cell.length_c   1.000
_cell.angle_alpha   90.00
_cell.angle_beta   90.00
_cell.angle_gamma   90.00
#
_symmetry.space_group_name_H-M   'P 1'
#
loop_
_entity.id
_entity.type
_entity.pdbx_description
1 polymer ?
#
loop_
_entity_poly.entity_id
_entity_poly.type
_entity_poly.pdbx_seq_one_letter_code
_entity_poly.pdbx_strand_id
1 'polypeptide(L)'
;GASLATHDEIRAAFTRIAGPQTAACLFFITSHANRRGIYLALDKSQQYLTAGELDRYVTEACGDRPQVLILSGCYSGAMITTAMTRNPKRIVLASASPTTVSYGATTNERHLNFERCLIKAYDAGAATWRDMFQQALPCVEEREDWLRVPASKPEAYIGAAVFNLRIPGR
;
A
#
# COMPACT_ATOMS: atom_id res chain seq x y z
N GLY A 1 -12.74 -18.86 2.82
CA GLY A 1 -11.43 -19.39 3.19
C GLY A 1 -10.31 -18.54 2.56
N ALA A 2 -9.10 -18.59 3.12
CA ALA A 2 -7.94 -17.92 2.50
C ALA A 2 -7.46 -18.74 1.29
N SER A 3 -7.15 -18.05 0.19
CA SER A 3 -6.50 -18.65 -0.99
C SER A 3 -4.98 -18.52 -0.88
N LEU A 4 -4.24 -19.37 -1.61
CA LEU A 4 -2.81 -19.22 -1.76
C LEU A 4 -2.50 -17.91 -2.49
N ALA A 5 -1.42 -17.22 -2.11
CA ALA A 5 -1.00 -15.97 -2.74
C ALA A 5 -0.23 -16.23 -4.06
N THR A 6 -0.89 -16.86 -5.03
CA THR A 6 -0.36 -17.01 -6.40
C THR A 6 -0.74 -15.79 -7.26
N HIS A 7 -0.06 -15.58 -8.37
CA HIS A 7 -0.40 -14.52 -9.33
C HIS A 7 -1.85 -14.61 -9.80
N ASP A 8 -2.32 -15.82 -10.15
CA ASP A 8 -3.67 -16.05 -10.65
C ASP A 8 -4.72 -15.78 -9.56
N GLU A 9 -4.49 -16.24 -8.34
CA GLU A 9 -5.39 -16.00 -7.21
C GLU A 9 -5.46 -14.52 -6.82
N ILE A 10 -4.33 -13.81 -6.83
CA ILE A 10 -4.28 -12.37 -6.57
C ILE A 10 -5.06 -11.61 -7.64
N ARG A 11 -4.81 -11.92 -8.93
CA ARG A 11 -5.52 -11.30 -10.05
C ARG A 11 -7.03 -11.54 -9.98
N ALA A 12 -7.44 -12.79 -9.71
CA ALA A 12 -8.83 -13.15 -9.52
C ALA A 12 -9.46 -12.45 -8.30
N ALA A 13 -8.73 -12.34 -7.19
CA ALA A 13 -9.19 -11.63 -6.00
C ALA A 13 -9.39 -10.14 -6.27
N PHE A 14 -8.48 -9.48 -6.99
CA PHE A 14 -8.60 -8.07 -7.35
C PHE A 14 -9.85 -7.83 -8.21
N THR A 15 -10.08 -8.66 -9.24
CA THR A 15 -11.27 -8.57 -10.09
C THR A 15 -12.56 -8.75 -9.28
N ARG A 16 -12.58 -9.71 -8.35
CA ARG A 16 -13.73 -9.97 -7.49
C ARG A 16 -14.01 -8.82 -6.52
N ILE A 17 -12.97 -8.26 -5.88
CA ILE A 17 -13.07 -7.16 -4.92
C ILE A 17 -13.51 -5.87 -5.63
N ALA A 18 -12.89 -5.59 -6.77
CA ALA A 18 -13.14 -4.36 -7.51
C ALA A 18 -14.54 -4.26 -8.11
N GLY A 19 -15.31 -5.32 -8.21
CA GLY A 19 -16.70 -5.40 -8.69
C GLY A 19 -17.19 -4.26 -9.62
N PRO A 20 -18.15 -4.46 -10.49
CA PRO A 20 -18.54 -3.45 -11.48
C PRO A 20 -19.27 -2.23 -10.87
N GLN A 21 -19.78 -2.35 -9.66
CA GLN A 21 -20.64 -1.34 -9.00
C GLN A 21 -19.87 -0.41 -8.05
N THR A 22 -18.55 -0.58 -7.89
CA THR A 22 -17.78 0.24 -6.95
C THR A 22 -17.35 1.56 -7.57
N ALA A 23 -17.47 2.67 -6.82
CA ALA A 23 -17.07 4.00 -7.28
C ALA A 23 -15.53 4.17 -7.32
N ALA A 24 -14.79 3.40 -6.52
CA ALA A 24 -13.34 3.40 -6.42
C ALA A 24 -12.84 2.03 -5.93
N CYS A 25 -11.55 1.76 -6.07
CA CYS A 25 -10.92 0.55 -5.57
C CYS A 25 -9.89 0.89 -4.50
N LEU A 26 -9.90 0.12 -3.41
CA LEU A 26 -8.87 0.15 -2.37
C LEU A 26 -8.24 -1.24 -2.27
N PHE A 27 -6.93 -1.30 -2.43
CA PHE A 27 -6.12 -2.52 -2.24
C PHE A 27 -5.10 -2.28 -1.14
N PHE A 28 -5.23 -3.06 -0.07
CA PHE A 28 -4.23 -3.11 1.00
C PHE A 28 -3.41 -4.39 0.82
N ILE A 29 -2.10 -4.23 0.65
CA ILE A 29 -1.17 -5.32 0.41
C ILE A 29 -0.07 -5.25 1.45
N THR A 30 0.04 -6.29 2.26
CA THR A 30 1.08 -6.42 3.28
C THR A 30 1.80 -7.76 3.12
N SER A 31 3.12 -7.71 3.08
CA SER A 31 3.99 -8.89 3.03
C SER A 31 5.45 -8.47 3.21
N HIS A 32 6.33 -9.46 3.37
CA HIS A 32 7.75 -9.22 3.11
C HIS A 32 7.94 -8.74 1.67
N ALA A 33 8.92 -7.89 1.45
CA ALA A 33 9.23 -7.36 0.13
C ALA A 33 10.73 -7.04 0.02
N ASN A 34 11.20 -6.92 -1.21
CA ASN A 34 12.49 -6.38 -1.55
C ASN A 34 12.37 -5.44 -2.76
N ARG A 35 13.49 -4.98 -3.33
CA ARG A 35 13.49 -4.06 -4.48
C ARG A 35 12.90 -4.66 -5.76
N ARG A 36 12.72 -6.00 -5.85
CA ARG A 36 12.10 -6.66 -7.01
C ARG A 36 10.57 -6.64 -6.93
N GLY A 37 10.01 -6.64 -5.70
CA GLY A 37 8.58 -6.68 -5.47
C GLY A 37 8.20 -7.30 -4.13
N ILE A 38 6.94 -7.58 -4.01
CA ILE A 38 6.30 -8.16 -2.82
C ILE A 38 6.41 -9.69 -2.89
N TYR A 39 6.87 -10.32 -1.82
CA TYR A 39 6.95 -11.78 -1.75
C TYR A 39 5.58 -12.41 -1.79
N LEU A 40 5.46 -13.43 -2.64
CA LEU A 40 4.31 -14.32 -2.67
C LEU A 40 4.65 -15.58 -1.86
N ALA A 41 3.77 -15.95 -0.94
CA ALA A 41 3.90 -17.17 -0.16
C ALA A 41 3.55 -18.38 -1.02
N LEU A 42 4.54 -18.86 -1.79
CA LEU A 42 4.40 -20.02 -2.64
C LEU A 42 5.35 -21.13 -2.20
N ASP A 43 4.89 -22.36 -2.40
CA ASP A 43 5.63 -23.55 -2.13
C ASP A 43 6.98 -23.54 -2.89
N LYS A 44 8.09 -23.44 -2.17
CA LYS A 44 9.49 -23.65 -2.60
C LYS A 44 10.10 -22.72 -3.66
N SER A 45 9.38 -21.85 -4.33
CA SER A 45 9.95 -20.84 -5.24
C SER A 45 9.69 -19.44 -4.70
N GLN A 46 10.74 -18.64 -4.55
CA GLN A 46 10.58 -17.21 -4.23
C GLN A 46 10.00 -16.51 -5.47
N GLN A 47 8.72 -16.32 -5.47
CA GLN A 47 8.03 -15.50 -6.47
C GLN A 47 7.72 -14.11 -5.90
N TYR A 48 7.65 -13.14 -6.78
CA TYR A 48 7.39 -11.75 -6.43
C TYR A 48 6.24 -11.23 -7.26
N LEU A 49 5.38 -10.43 -6.62
CA LEU A 49 4.49 -9.53 -7.34
C LEU A 49 5.29 -8.27 -7.64
N THR A 50 5.67 -8.08 -8.90
CA THR A 50 6.42 -6.92 -9.35
C THR A 50 5.52 -5.69 -9.52
N ALA A 51 6.11 -4.48 -9.56
CA ALA A 51 5.35 -3.26 -9.79
C ALA A 51 4.57 -3.28 -11.13
N GLY A 52 5.16 -3.86 -12.19
CA GLY A 52 4.48 -3.97 -13.49
C GLY A 52 3.29 -4.94 -13.47
N GLU A 53 3.40 -6.05 -12.76
CA GLU A 53 2.29 -6.99 -12.58
C GLU A 53 1.18 -6.39 -11.71
N LEU A 54 1.54 -5.72 -10.62
CA LEU A 54 0.59 -5.03 -9.77
C LEU A 54 -0.16 -3.93 -10.55
N ASP A 55 0.56 -3.11 -11.34
CA ASP A 55 -0.05 -2.10 -12.21
C ASP A 55 -1.09 -2.73 -13.15
N ARG A 56 -0.70 -3.81 -13.83
CA ARG A 56 -1.60 -4.55 -14.73
C ARG A 56 -2.83 -5.09 -14.02
N TYR A 57 -2.66 -5.79 -12.89
CA TYR A 57 -3.78 -6.40 -12.17
C TYR A 57 -4.77 -5.37 -11.62
N VAL A 58 -4.25 -4.26 -11.06
CA VAL A 58 -5.09 -3.16 -10.59
C VAL A 58 -5.82 -2.48 -11.74
N THR A 59 -5.15 -2.24 -12.85
CA THR A 59 -5.76 -1.62 -14.05
C THR A 59 -6.84 -2.50 -14.66
N GLU A 60 -6.59 -3.80 -14.80
CA GLU A 60 -7.56 -4.77 -15.29
C GLU A 60 -8.81 -4.85 -14.37
N ALA A 61 -8.60 -4.88 -13.06
CA ALA A 61 -9.68 -5.01 -12.10
C ALA A 61 -10.50 -3.74 -11.94
N CYS A 62 -9.85 -2.59 -11.85
CA CYS A 62 -10.48 -1.33 -11.48
C CYS A 62 -10.83 -0.45 -12.70
N GLY A 63 -10.16 -0.63 -13.84
CA GLY A 63 -10.37 0.19 -15.03
C GLY A 63 -10.02 1.65 -14.77
N ASP A 64 -10.88 2.55 -15.22
CA ASP A 64 -10.69 4.00 -15.16
C ASP A 64 -11.19 4.64 -13.83
N ARG A 65 -11.56 3.85 -12.85
CA ARG A 65 -12.00 4.32 -11.53
C ARG A 65 -10.82 4.79 -10.69
N PRO A 66 -11.03 5.67 -9.69
CA PRO A 66 -10.02 5.99 -8.68
C PRO A 66 -9.47 4.71 -8.01
N GLN A 67 -8.17 4.66 -7.84
CA GLN A 67 -7.44 3.50 -7.32
C GLN A 67 -6.56 3.92 -6.15
N VAL A 68 -6.73 3.29 -5.00
CA VAL A 68 -5.89 3.50 -3.82
C VAL A 68 -5.17 2.21 -3.49
N LEU A 69 -3.85 2.26 -3.42
CA LEU A 69 -3.00 1.16 -3.02
C LEU A 69 -2.25 1.54 -1.75
N ILE A 70 -2.36 0.71 -0.72
CA ILE A 70 -1.54 0.81 0.48
C ILE A 70 -0.59 -0.39 0.47
N LEU A 71 0.71 -0.12 0.36
CA LEU A 71 1.75 -1.13 0.24
C LEU A 71 2.58 -1.15 1.52
N SER A 72 2.40 -2.18 2.31
CA SER A 72 3.11 -2.35 3.57
C SER A 72 4.13 -3.48 3.47
N GLY A 73 5.38 -3.08 3.47
CA GLY A 73 6.53 -3.99 3.38
C GLY A 73 7.84 -3.24 3.20
N CYS A 74 8.94 -3.95 3.42
CA CYS A 74 10.28 -3.42 3.19
C CYS A 74 10.42 -3.00 1.72
N TYR A 75 11.12 -1.89 1.48
CA TYR A 75 11.40 -1.39 0.11
C TYR A 75 10.14 -1.09 -0.72
N SER A 76 8.96 -0.95 -0.10
CA SER A 76 7.68 -0.80 -0.81
C SER A 76 7.63 0.44 -1.72
N GLY A 77 8.41 1.48 -1.46
CA GLY A 77 8.60 2.63 -2.35
C GLY A 77 9.16 2.25 -3.73
N ALA A 78 9.90 1.13 -3.83
CA ALA A 78 10.37 0.62 -5.12
C ALA A 78 9.21 0.21 -6.06
N MET A 79 8.00 0.03 -5.54
CA MET A 79 6.79 -0.21 -6.32
C MET A 79 6.23 1.06 -6.98
N ILE A 80 6.65 2.26 -6.55
CA ILE A 80 6.24 3.56 -7.12
C ILE A 80 7.08 3.83 -8.39
N THR A 81 6.83 3.06 -9.43
CA THR A 81 7.53 3.13 -10.71
C THR A 81 6.81 4.06 -11.70
N THR A 82 7.45 4.37 -12.82
CA THR A 82 6.83 5.12 -13.92
C THR A 82 5.53 4.46 -14.40
N ALA A 83 5.44 3.13 -14.43
CA ALA A 83 4.20 2.42 -14.78
C ALA A 83 3.08 2.75 -13.79
N MET A 84 3.38 2.70 -12.48
CA MET A 84 2.41 2.99 -11.42
C MET A 84 1.97 4.46 -11.42
N THR A 85 2.87 5.39 -11.72
CA THR A 85 2.62 6.85 -11.66
C THR A 85 2.02 7.44 -12.94
N ARG A 86 1.91 6.69 -14.02
CA ARG A 86 1.23 7.14 -15.25
C ARG A 86 -0.27 7.35 -15.09
N ASN A 87 -0.90 6.66 -14.15
CA ASN A 87 -2.34 6.79 -13.92
C ASN A 87 -2.63 7.97 -12.98
N PRO A 88 -3.22 9.08 -13.48
CA PRO A 88 -3.54 10.26 -12.67
C PRO A 88 -4.67 10.01 -11.65
N LYS A 89 -5.40 8.90 -11.77
CA LYS A 89 -6.46 8.47 -10.85
C LYS A 89 -5.97 7.46 -9.81
N ARG A 90 -4.65 7.37 -9.59
CA ARG A 90 -4.06 6.43 -8.64
C ARG A 90 -3.42 7.15 -7.46
N ILE A 91 -3.58 6.54 -6.29
CA ILE A 91 -2.82 6.85 -5.07
C ILE A 91 -2.04 5.60 -4.69
N VAL A 92 -0.77 5.75 -4.37
CA VAL A 92 0.07 4.68 -3.80
C VAL A 92 0.69 5.21 -2.52
N LEU A 93 0.44 4.54 -1.41
CA LEU A 93 1.03 4.83 -0.12
C LEU A 93 1.96 3.67 0.25
N ALA A 94 3.25 3.92 0.35
CA ALA A 94 4.28 2.92 0.63
C ALA A 94 4.87 3.14 2.02
N SER A 95 4.99 2.08 2.80
CA SER A 95 5.46 2.11 4.19
C SER A 95 6.97 2.33 4.36
N ALA A 96 7.74 2.28 3.28
CA ALA A 96 9.18 2.48 3.27
C ALA A 96 9.64 3.06 1.93
N SER A 97 10.82 3.69 1.93
CA SER A 97 11.46 4.13 0.67
C SER A 97 11.95 2.95 -0.18
N PRO A 98 12.39 3.17 -1.44
CA PRO A 98 12.99 2.13 -2.25
C PRO A 98 14.27 1.51 -1.66
N THR A 99 14.85 2.12 -0.64
CA THR A 99 16.16 1.74 -0.09
C THR A 99 16.12 1.39 1.39
N THR A 100 14.95 1.47 2.05
CA THR A 100 14.79 1.24 3.48
C THR A 100 13.85 0.08 3.78
N VAL A 101 13.91 -0.42 5.00
CA VAL A 101 12.99 -1.43 5.51
C VAL A 101 11.82 -0.79 6.23
N SER A 102 10.70 -1.48 6.28
CA SER A 102 9.55 -1.16 7.12
C SER A 102 9.54 -2.07 8.35
N TYR A 103 8.95 -1.61 9.44
CA TYR A 103 8.98 -2.33 10.70
C TYR A 103 7.61 -2.92 11.03
N GLY A 104 7.65 -4.16 11.54
CA GLY A 104 6.49 -4.89 12.00
C GLY A 104 5.96 -4.40 13.34
N ALA A 105 4.87 -4.99 13.77
CA ALA A 105 4.35 -4.84 15.12
C ALA A 105 5.26 -5.56 16.12
N THR A 106 5.33 -5.04 17.34
CA THR A 106 5.87 -5.80 18.48
C THR A 106 4.89 -6.92 18.86
N THR A 107 5.35 -7.87 19.68
CA THR A 107 4.55 -9.06 20.07
C THR A 107 3.17 -8.76 20.65
N ASN A 108 2.97 -7.56 21.18
CA ASN A 108 1.71 -7.12 21.82
C ASN A 108 0.88 -6.15 20.94
N GLU A 109 1.29 -5.88 19.72
CA GLU A 109 0.63 -4.92 18.83
C GLU A 109 -0.13 -5.61 17.72
N ARG A 110 -1.32 -5.09 17.38
CA ARG A 110 -2.20 -5.65 16.35
C ARG A 110 -1.86 -5.17 14.95
N HIS A 111 -1.17 -4.03 14.83
CA HIS A 111 -0.91 -3.35 13.57
C HIS A 111 0.58 -3.11 13.38
N LEU A 112 1.05 -3.23 12.16
CA LEU A 112 2.38 -2.82 11.76
C LEU A 112 2.55 -1.31 11.99
N ASN A 113 3.78 -0.83 12.01
CA ASN A 113 4.08 0.55 12.38
C ASN A 113 3.38 1.58 11.48
N PHE A 114 3.45 1.39 10.17
CA PHE A 114 2.86 2.29 9.20
C PHE A 114 1.32 2.31 9.27
N GLU A 115 0.67 1.16 9.29
CA GLU A 115 -0.80 1.03 9.34
C GLU A 115 -1.37 1.65 10.61
N ARG A 116 -0.71 1.45 11.73
CA ARG A 116 -1.08 2.07 13.01
C ARG A 116 -1.14 3.59 12.88
N CYS A 117 -0.14 4.18 12.21
CA CYS A 117 -0.07 5.63 12.03
C CYS A 117 -1.10 6.14 11.01
N LEU A 118 -1.42 5.35 9.96
CA LEU A 118 -2.54 5.67 9.06
C LEU A 118 -3.87 5.64 9.82
N ILE A 119 -4.12 4.63 10.65
CA ILE A 119 -5.34 4.54 11.47
C ILE A 119 -5.42 5.71 12.44
N LYS A 120 -4.31 6.06 13.13
CA LYS A 120 -4.26 7.23 14.02
C LYS A 120 -4.62 8.53 13.29
N ALA A 121 -4.10 8.72 12.07
CA ALA A 121 -4.42 9.88 11.24
C ALA A 121 -5.90 9.89 10.81
N TYR A 122 -6.45 8.74 10.44
CA TYR A 122 -7.88 8.59 10.15
C TYR A 122 -8.73 8.96 11.36
N ASP A 123 -8.44 8.43 12.54
CA ASP A 123 -9.18 8.72 13.79
C ASP A 123 -9.06 10.18 14.20
N ALA A 124 -7.94 10.83 13.88
CA ALA A 124 -7.72 12.27 14.10
C ALA A 124 -8.48 13.17 13.10
N GLY A 125 -9.21 12.60 12.13
CA GLY A 125 -10.08 13.35 11.22
C GLY A 125 -9.47 13.66 9.86
N ALA A 126 -8.42 12.97 9.43
CA ALA A 126 -7.90 13.12 8.07
C ALA A 126 -9.02 12.90 7.05
N ALA A 127 -9.28 13.88 6.18
CA ALA A 127 -10.40 13.86 5.25
C ALA A 127 -10.07 13.24 3.90
N THR A 128 -8.81 13.34 3.47
CA THR A 128 -8.33 12.80 2.20
C THR A 128 -7.21 11.79 2.42
N TRP A 129 -6.97 10.93 1.43
CA TRP A 129 -5.85 9.99 1.46
C TRP A 129 -4.50 10.69 1.57
N ARG A 130 -4.35 11.84 0.93
CA ARG A 130 -3.16 12.68 1.05
C ARG A 130 -2.98 13.18 2.49
N ASP A 131 -4.02 13.72 3.09
CA ASP A 131 -3.94 14.26 4.46
C ASP A 131 -3.63 13.14 5.45
N MET A 132 -4.25 11.96 5.27
CA MET A 132 -3.99 10.79 6.10
C MET A 132 -2.51 10.36 6.03
N PHE A 133 -1.94 10.32 4.82
CA PHE A 133 -0.53 10.00 4.65
C PHE A 133 0.37 11.05 5.33
N GLN A 134 0.12 12.34 5.06
CA GLN A 134 0.93 13.41 5.65
C GLN A 134 0.88 13.44 7.18
N GLN A 135 -0.30 13.23 7.77
CA GLN A 135 -0.46 13.16 9.22
C GLN A 135 0.14 11.89 9.83
N ALA A 136 0.28 10.82 9.06
CA ALA A 136 0.91 9.58 9.53
C ALA A 136 2.44 9.70 9.64
N LEU A 137 3.10 10.54 8.85
CA LEU A 137 4.58 10.63 8.81
C LEU A 137 5.22 10.94 10.18
N PRO A 138 4.81 11.98 10.92
CA PRO A 138 5.40 12.25 12.23
C PRO A 138 5.14 11.13 13.24
N CYS A 139 4.00 10.43 13.14
CA CYS A 139 3.73 9.26 13.97
C CYS A 139 4.68 8.10 13.67
N VAL A 140 5.02 7.86 12.39
CA VAL A 140 5.98 6.82 12.00
C VAL A 140 7.36 7.16 12.54
N GLU A 141 7.82 8.41 12.38
CA GLU A 141 9.10 8.89 12.89
C GLU A 141 9.20 8.73 14.42
N GLU A 142 8.20 9.21 15.17
CA GLU A 142 8.13 9.06 16.63
C GLU A 142 8.22 7.58 17.05
N ARG A 143 7.54 6.70 16.33
CA ARG A 143 7.55 5.26 16.61
C ARG A 143 8.92 4.63 16.35
N GLU A 144 9.57 5.00 15.28
CA GLU A 144 10.89 4.50 14.89
C GLU A 144 11.96 4.96 15.87
N ASP A 145 11.88 6.20 16.33
CA ASP A 145 12.74 6.74 17.39
C ASP A 145 12.54 5.97 18.70
N TRP A 146 11.30 5.72 19.09
CA TRP A 146 11.00 4.93 20.28
C TRP A 146 11.53 3.50 20.19
N LEU A 147 11.40 2.87 19.02
CA LEU A 147 11.92 1.53 18.74
C LEU A 147 13.45 1.51 18.59
N ARG A 148 14.08 2.67 18.45
CA ARG A 148 15.52 2.84 18.16
C ARG A 148 15.95 2.12 16.88
N VAL A 149 15.14 2.23 15.84
CA VAL A 149 15.39 1.65 14.52
C VAL A 149 15.65 2.75 13.48
N PRO A 150 16.36 2.44 12.38
CA PRO A 150 16.55 3.39 11.29
C PRO A 150 15.23 3.81 10.65
N ALA A 151 15.16 5.05 10.13
CA ALA A 151 13.96 5.58 9.49
C ALA A 151 13.54 4.77 8.25
N SER A 152 12.27 4.37 8.19
CA SER A 152 11.69 3.66 7.03
C SER A 152 11.43 4.60 5.85
N LYS A 153 11.22 5.88 6.10
CA LYS A 153 10.98 6.92 5.09
C LYS A 153 9.82 6.57 4.15
N PRO A 154 8.57 6.52 4.64
CA PRO A 154 7.41 6.25 3.81
C PRO A 154 7.31 7.21 2.63
N GLU A 155 6.85 6.73 1.50
CA GLU A 155 6.67 7.51 0.27
C GLU A 155 5.26 7.39 -0.26
N ALA A 156 4.81 8.40 -1.02
CA ALA A 156 3.51 8.37 -1.67
C ALA A 156 3.56 8.93 -3.08
N TYR A 157 2.74 8.35 -3.95
CA TYR A 157 2.31 8.95 -5.18
C TYR A 157 0.83 9.32 -5.06
N ILE A 158 0.49 10.57 -5.34
CA ILE A 158 -0.88 11.08 -5.37
C ILE A 158 -1.14 11.63 -6.76
N GLY A 159 -1.93 10.91 -7.55
CA GLY A 159 -2.27 11.30 -8.91
C GLY A 159 -3.10 12.60 -8.93
N ALA A 160 -2.89 13.43 -9.96
CA ALA A 160 -3.51 14.76 -10.03
C ALA A 160 -5.05 14.72 -10.02
N ALA A 161 -5.66 13.72 -10.64
CA ALA A 161 -7.11 13.57 -10.69
C ALA A 161 -7.74 13.11 -9.36
N VAL A 162 -6.92 12.63 -8.42
CA VAL A 162 -7.35 12.11 -7.10
C VAL A 162 -6.71 12.85 -5.94
N PHE A 163 -6.13 14.02 -6.21
CA PHE A 163 -5.39 14.80 -5.21
C PHE A 163 -6.22 15.11 -3.95
N ASN A 164 -7.52 15.34 -4.13
CA ASN A 164 -8.48 15.60 -3.06
C ASN A 164 -9.46 14.43 -2.83
N LEU A 165 -9.09 13.20 -3.23
CA LEU A 165 -9.95 12.04 -3.03
C LEU A 165 -10.21 11.83 -1.54
N ARG A 166 -11.48 11.89 -1.16
CA ARG A 166 -11.90 11.70 0.23
C ARG A 166 -11.81 10.23 0.63
N ILE A 167 -11.52 10.01 1.90
CA ILE A 167 -11.60 8.69 2.50
C ILE A 167 -13.09 8.37 2.72
N PRO A 168 -13.56 7.14 2.41
CA PRO A 168 -14.93 6.73 2.66
C PRO A 168 -15.35 6.96 4.12
N GLY A 169 -16.52 7.56 4.32
CA GLY A 169 -17.04 7.87 5.65
C GLY A 169 -16.55 9.18 6.27
N ARG A 170 -15.84 10.01 5.47
CA ARG A 170 -15.35 11.34 5.89
C ARG A 170 -15.90 12.47 5.03
#